data_4311553ea97af0ba5b197e2e6d311629
#
_entry.id   4311553ea97af0ba5b197e2e6d311629
#
_cell.length_a   1.000
_cell.length_b   1.000
_cell.length_c   1.000
_cell.angle_alpha   90.00
_cell.angle_beta   90.00
_cell.angle_gamma   90.00
#
_symmetry.space_group_name_H-M   'P 1'
#
loop_
_entity.id
_entity.type
_entity.pdbx_description
1 polymer ?
#
loop_
_entity_poly.entity_id
_entity_poly.type
_entity_poly.pdbx_seq_one_letter_code
_entity_poly.pdbx_strand_id
1 'polypeptide(L)'
;MEETLSWVFNIYSKNFVIFFVPMLLGGVTLGALNNVVTTYLASERSKIFLYQDFGREYLTFLGNFIGLLALLILVSWIVGTITEGTCIKCASLVIEKGEGDLTEAFQNMRHKLPSLLAANFIVIILVTVGLLALIIPGIIIYIMYFLVLAVILNENRGVIDSLSRSKKLVDRKWLQTFVVILIIFLAIILVNSIASIFAAPFGDISWLVRSILSAFVTPILPITVAVYYYSLIGREQAQTVPLPPPPPF
;
A
#
# COMPACT_ATOMS: atom_id res chain seq x y z
N MET A 1 -7.67 -3.99 -19.95
CA MET A 1 -6.45 -3.90 -19.14
C MET A 1 -5.62 -2.68 -19.53
N GLU A 2 -5.36 -2.48 -20.81
CA GLU A 2 -4.68 -1.27 -21.32
C GLU A 2 -5.40 0.02 -20.92
N GLU A 3 -6.72 0.06 -21.01
CA GLU A 3 -7.54 1.21 -20.57
C GLU A 3 -7.36 1.53 -19.09
N THR A 4 -7.28 0.51 -18.22
CA THR A 4 -7.09 0.72 -16.77
C THR A 4 -5.73 1.33 -16.48
N LEU A 5 -4.66 0.81 -17.09
CA LEU A 5 -3.30 1.33 -16.91
C LEU A 5 -3.16 2.74 -17.49
N SER A 6 -3.71 2.98 -18.67
CA SER A 6 -3.75 4.30 -19.30
C SER A 6 -4.48 5.31 -18.42
N TRP A 7 -5.59 4.91 -17.78
CA TRP A 7 -6.34 5.76 -16.88
C TRP A 7 -5.57 6.09 -15.60
N VAL A 8 -4.90 5.10 -14.99
CA VAL A 8 -4.00 5.31 -13.84
C VAL A 8 -2.92 6.33 -14.17
N PHE A 9 -2.28 6.18 -15.33
CA PHE A 9 -1.20 7.08 -15.75
C PHE A 9 -1.72 8.51 -16.02
N ASN A 10 -2.89 8.65 -16.60
CA ASN A 10 -3.53 9.94 -16.87
C ASN A 10 -3.90 10.67 -15.56
N ILE A 11 -4.50 9.95 -14.58
CA ILE A 11 -4.81 10.51 -13.26
C ILE A 11 -3.54 10.96 -12.55
N TYR A 12 -2.51 10.13 -12.56
CA TYR A 12 -1.24 10.43 -11.91
C TYR A 12 -0.54 11.63 -12.56
N SER A 13 -0.41 11.66 -13.88
CA SER A 13 0.30 12.74 -14.59
C SER A 13 -0.37 14.09 -14.45
N LYS A 14 -1.71 14.12 -14.47
CA LYS A 14 -2.47 15.39 -14.31
C LYS A 14 -2.49 15.92 -12.88
N ASN A 15 -2.36 15.04 -11.89
CA ASN A 15 -2.48 15.36 -10.47
C ASN A 15 -1.22 14.98 -9.69
N PHE A 16 -0.06 15.05 -10.31
CA PHE A 16 1.22 14.55 -9.78
C PHE A 16 1.50 15.00 -8.34
N VAL A 17 1.38 16.29 -8.04
CA VAL A 17 1.76 16.87 -6.74
C VAL A 17 0.91 16.28 -5.60
N ILE A 18 -0.40 16.09 -5.83
CA ILE A 18 -1.34 15.59 -4.82
C ILE A 18 -1.01 14.16 -4.39
N PHE A 19 -0.47 13.35 -5.30
CA PHE A 19 -0.05 11.98 -5.01
C PHE A 19 1.39 11.88 -4.54
N PHE A 20 2.27 12.72 -5.09
CA PHE A 20 3.69 12.73 -4.75
C PHE A 20 3.94 13.17 -3.31
N VAL A 21 3.27 14.24 -2.84
CA VAL A 21 3.52 14.82 -1.51
C VAL A 21 3.25 13.83 -0.36
N PRO A 22 2.09 13.15 -0.26
CA PRO A 22 1.87 12.17 0.81
C PRO A 22 2.89 11.03 0.78
N MET A 23 3.22 10.52 -0.41
CA MET A 23 4.17 9.42 -0.55
C MET A 23 5.60 9.84 -0.24
N LEU A 24 5.99 11.07 -0.59
CA LEU A 24 7.28 11.62 -0.21
C LEU A 24 7.40 11.78 1.31
N LEU A 25 6.39 12.36 1.95
CA LEU A 25 6.39 12.53 3.41
C LEU A 25 6.45 11.19 4.14
N GLY A 26 5.64 10.23 3.72
CA GLY A 26 5.69 8.87 4.26
C GLY A 26 7.02 8.18 4.01
N GLY A 27 7.52 8.24 2.79
CA GLY A 27 8.79 7.64 2.39
C GLY A 27 10.00 8.23 3.14
N VAL A 28 10.06 9.55 3.30
CA VAL A 28 11.12 10.22 4.07
C VAL A 28 11.04 9.86 5.55
N THR A 29 9.84 9.87 6.14
CA THR A 29 9.64 9.49 7.55
C THR A 29 10.10 8.05 7.80
N LEU A 30 9.68 7.11 6.97
CA LEU A 30 10.06 5.70 7.09
C LEU A 30 11.53 5.47 6.76
N GLY A 31 12.07 6.17 5.77
CA GLY A 31 13.49 6.11 5.42
C GLY A 31 14.39 6.60 6.53
N ALA A 32 14.04 7.73 7.16
CA ALA A 32 14.77 8.28 8.31
C ALA A 32 14.73 7.32 9.51
N LEU A 33 13.55 6.81 9.85
CA LEU A 33 13.39 5.85 10.95
C LEU A 33 14.22 4.58 10.70
N ASN A 34 14.13 4.01 9.50
CA ASN A 34 14.91 2.83 9.14
C ASN A 34 16.43 3.11 9.22
N ASN A 35 16.88 4.27 8.73
CA ASN A 35 18.30 4.65 8.80
C ASN A 35 18.79 4.77 10.25
N VAL A 36 18.03 5.43 11.13
CA VAL A 36 18.37 5.55 12.55
C VAL A 36 18.47 4.17 13.21
N VAL A 37 17.47 3.32 12.99
CA VAL A 37 17.45 1.97 13.59
C VAL A 37 18.58 1.09 13.06
N THR A 38 18.84 1.09 11.76
CA THR A 38 19.93 0.28 11.17
C THR A 38 21.30 0.74 11.62
N THR A 39 21.51 2.07 11.73
CA THR A 39 22.77 2.64 12.23
C THR A 39 22.99 2.27 13.72
N TYR A 40 21.94 2.40 14.53
CA TYR A 40 22.01 1.98 15.94
C TYR A 40 22.34 0.48 16.08
N LEU A 41 21.64 -0.39 15.34
CA LEU A 41 21.88 -1.83 15.37
C LEU A 41 23.28 -2.20 14.88
N ALA A 42 23.80 -1.50 13.87
CA ALA A 42 25.17 -1.71 13.40
C ALA A 42 26.21 -1.35 14.48
N SER A 43 25.99 -0.25 15.22
CA SER A 43 26.86 0.15 16.32
C SER A 43 26.83 -0.84 17.48
N GLU A 44 25.68 -1.35 17.87
CA GLU A 44 25.55 -2.33 18.93
C GLU A 44 26.17 -3.69 18.55
N ARG A 45 25.97 -4.11 17.27
CA ARG A 45 26.59 -5.34 16.77
C ARG A 45 28.12 -5.31 16.86
N SER A 46 28.73 -4.18 16.57
CA SER A 46 30.21 -4.04 16.66
C SER A 46 30.74 -4.21 18.09
N LYS A 47 29.96 -3.81 19.10
CA LYS A 47 30.31 -3.97 20.50
C LYS A 47 30.32 -5.43 20.94
N ILE A 48 29.38 -6.26 20.49
CA ILE A 48 29.27 -7.68 20.82
C ILE A 48 30.54 -8.45 20.44
N PHE A 49 31.16 -8.11 19.32
CA PHE A 49 32.40 -8.75 18.85
C PHE A 49 33.63 -8.36 19.70
N LEU A 50 33.55 -7.26 20.46
CA LEU A 50 34.65 -6.76 21.29
C LEU A 50 34.61 -7.30 22.74
N TYR A 51 33.46 -7.79 23.21
CA TYR A 51 33.29 -8.28 24.58
C TYR A 51 33.38 -9.81 24.65
N GLN A 52 34.10 -10.30 25.70
CA GLN A 52 34.28 -11.75 25.95
C GLN A 52 33.08 -12.40 26.65
N ASP A 53 32.13 -11.62 27.15
CA ASP A 53 30.96 -12.12 27.90
C ASP A 53 29.73 -12.27 26.94
N PHE A 54 29.71 -13.39 26.25
CA PHE A 54 28.78 -13.70 25.18
C PHE A 54 27.32 -13.86 25.64
N GLY A 55 27.03 -14.07 26.91
CA GLY A 55 25.70 -14.44 27.38
C GLY A 55 24.75 -13.26 27.58
N ARG A 56 25.11 -12.32 28.46
CA ARG A 56 24.21 -11.24 28.87
C ARG A 56 24.08 -10.16 27.81
N GLU A 57 25.16 -9.78 27.17
CA GLU A 57 25.20 -8.74 26.16
C GLU A 57 24.46 -9.16 24.88
N TYR A 58 24.58 -10.44 24.49
CA TYR A 58 23.84 -10.99 23.36
C TYR A 58 22.34 -10.99 23.61
N LEU A 59 21.87 -11.35 24.81
CA LEU A 59 20.42 -11.27 25.13
C LEU A 59 19.90 -9.84 25.15
N THR A 60 20.69 -8.88 25.63
CA THR A 60 20.33 -7.46 25.61
C THR A 60 20.25 -6.94 24.17
N PHE A 61 21.21 -7.30 23.31
CA PHE A 61 21.16 -6.98 21.89
C PHE A 61 19.93 -7.57 21.22
N LEU A 62 19.62 -8.85 21.46
CA LEU A 62 18.41 -9.49 20.91
C LEU A 62 17.14 -8.78 21.36
N GLY A 63 17.04 -8.41 22.64
CA GLY A 63 15.90 -7.66 23.17
C GLY A 63 15.73 -6.31 22.47
N ASN A 64 16.81 -5.54 22.33
CA ASN A 64 16.80 -4.27 21.63
C ASN A 64 16.48 -4.44 20.14
N PHE A 65 17.05 -5.44 19.48
CA PHE A 65 16.79 -5.77 18.09
C PHE A 65 15.30 -6.06 17.85
N ILE A 66 14.71 -6.96 18.64
CA ILE A 66 13.29 -7.31 18.54
C ILE A 66 12.41 -6.11 18.82
N GLY A 67 12.71 -5.32 19.87
CA GLY A 67 11.96 -4.12 20.23
C GLY A 67 11.97 -3.05 19.13
N LEU A 68 13.13 -2.77 18.56
CA LEU A 68 13.28 -1.79 17.47
C LEU A 68 12.63 -2.28 16.17
N LEU A 69 12.72 -3.57 15.88
CA LEU A 69 12.08 -4.17 14.71
C LEU A 69 10.55 -4.13 14.84
N ALA A 70 10.01 -4.41 16.03
CA ALA A 70 8.59 -4.28 16.31
C ALA A 70 8.11 -2.82 16.16
N LEU A 71 8.90 -1.86 16.67
CA LEU A 71 8.62 -0.43 16.51
C LEU A 71 8.62 -0.02 15.04
N LEU A 72 9.62 -0.44 14.26
CA LEU A 72 9.69 -0.19 12.82
C LEU A 72 8.45 -0.72 12.08
N ILE A 73 8.06 -1.96 12.37
CA ILE A 73 6.88 -2.59 11.77
C ILE A 73 5.63 -1.80 12.12
N LEU A 74 5.45 -1.44 13.40
CA LEU A 74 4.28 -0.70 13.86
C LEU A 74 4.18 0.68 13.20
N VAL A 75 5.26 1.46 13.20
CA VAL A 75 5.27 2.79 12.60
C VAL A 75 5.09 2.70 11.09
N SER A 76 5.76 1.74 10.42
CA SER A 76 5.61 1.52 8.98
C SER A 76 4.18 1.17 8.60
N TRP A 77 3.52 0.33 9.39
CA TRP A 77 2.13 -0.05 9.20
C TRP A 77 1.18 1.16 9.33
N ILE A 78 1.35 1.99 10.37
CA ILE A 78 0.51 3.19 10.57
C ILE A 78 0.74 4.21 9.47
N VAL A 79 1.99 4.60 9.22
CA VAL A 79 2.36 5.61 8.21
C VAL A 79 1.97 5.13 6.81
N GLY A 80 2.23 3.85 6.51
CA GLY A 80 1.84 3.22 5.24
C GLY A 80 0.33 3.29 5.01
N THR A 81 -0.48 2.91 6.03
CA THR A 81 -1.95 2.97 5.93
C THR A 81 -2.46 4.39 5.73
N ILE A 82 -1.86 5.39 6.40
CA ILE A 82 -2.20 6.81 6.25
C ILE A 82 -1.92 7.29 4.83
N THR A 83 -0.72 7.06 4.32
CA THR A 83 -0.29 7.54 3.00
C THR A 83 -1.07 6.84 1.89
N GLU A 84 -1.23 5.53 1.98
CA GLU A 84 -2.00 4.73 1.02
C GLU A 84 -3.48 5.12 1.01
N GLY A 85 -4.12 5.20 2.19
CA GLY A 85 -5.51 5.60 2.33
C GLY A 85 -5.78 7.02 1.80
N THR A 86 -4.87 7.97 2.07
CA THR A 86 -4.97 9.33 1.54
C THR A 86 -4.89 9.33 0.01
N CYS A 87 -3.93 8.61 -0.58
CA CYS A 87 -3.80 8.52 -2.04
C CYS A 87 -4.99 7.82 -2.70
N ILE A 88 -5.51 6.73 -2.10
CA ILE A 88 -6.73 6.06 -2.60
C ILE A 88 -7.91 7.05 -2.61
N LYS A 89 -8.10 7.82 -1.52
CA LYS A 89 -9.20 8.79 -1.46
C LYS A 89 -9.00 9.96 -2.40
N CYS A 90 -7.77 10.48 -2.55
CA CYS A 90 -7.45 11.48 -3.58
C CYS A 90 -7.82 10.97 -4.99
N ALA A 91 -7.43 9.76 -5.34
CA ALA A 91 -7.75 9.17 -6.63
C ALA A 91 -9.26 9.00 -6.81
N SER A 92 -9.98 8.60 -5.75
CA SER A 92 -11.44 8.53 -5.77
C SER A 92 -12.08 9.90 -6.04
N LEU A 93 -11.60 10.97 -5.39
CA LEU A 93 -12.10 12.33 -5.61
C LEU A 93 -11.86 12.82 -7.05
N VAL A 94 -10.68 12.53 -7.60
CA VAL A 94 -10.38 12.84 -9.02
C VAL A 94 -11.35 12.12 -9.95
N ILE A 95 -11.69 10.86 -9.66
CA ILE A 95 -12.63 10.07 -10.48
C ILE A 95 -14.06 10.58 -10.34
N GLU A 96 -14.49 10.94 -9.12
CA GLU A 96 -15.87 11.37 -8.83
C GLU A 96 -16.13 12.83 -9.21
N LYS A 97 -15.19 13.74 -8.94
CA LYS A 97 -15.37 15.18 -9.04
C LYS A 97 -14.57 15.83 -10.20
N GLY A 98 -13.63 15.09 -10.79
CA GLY A 98 -12.69 15.61 -11.80
C GLY A 98 -11.46 16.31 -11.20
N GLU A 99 -11.49 16.68 -9.93
CA GLU A 99 -10.41 17.37 -9.23
C GLU A 99 -10.07 16.65 -7.92
N GLY A 100 -8.79 16.59 -7.58
CA GLY A 100 -8.31 16.00 -6.33
C GLY A 100 -8.06 17.09 -5.28
N ASP A 101 -8.60 16.90 -4.08
CA ASP A 101 -8.31 17.72 -2.91
C ASP A 101 -7.63 16.87 -1.83
N LEU A 102 -6.35 17.20 -1.57
CA LEU A 102 -5.54 16.51 -0.57
C LEU A 102 -6.10 16.71 0.85
N THR A 103 -6.63 17.88 1.15
CA THR A 103 -7.18 18.21 2.47
C THR A 103 -8.45 17.41 2.73
N GLU A 104 -9.36 17.39 1.75
CA GLU A 104 -10.61 16.59 1.83
C GLU A 104 -10.26 15.09 1.94
N ALA A 105 -9.34 14.59 1.13
CA ALA A 105 -8.93 13.20 1.16
C ALA A 105 -8.33 12.79 2.51
N PHE A 106 -7.44 13.62 3.07
CA PHE A 106 -6.83 13.36 4.37
C PHE A 106 -7.85 13.41 5.51
N GLN A 107 -8.78 14.36 5.51
CA GLN A 107 -9.84 14.43 6.51
C GLN A 107 -10.74 13.19 6.47
N ASN A 108 -11.19 12.78 5.29
CA ASN A 108 -11.97 11.55 5.10
C ASN A 108 -11.21 10.31 5.61
N MET A 109 -9.93 10.18 5.21
CA MET A 109 -9.09 9.07 5.65
C MET A 109 -8.93 9.07 7.18
N ARG A 110 -8.66 10.23 7.79
CA ARG A 110 -8.48 10.36 9.25
C ARG A 110 -9.70 9.89 10.04
N HIS A 111 -10.90 10.22 9.60
CA HIS A 111 -12.14 9.76 10.24
C HIS A 111 -12.32 8.24 10.16
N LYS A 112 -11.82 7.61 9.11
CA LYS A 112 -11.90 6.17 8.89
C LYS A 112 -10.62 5.41 9.29
N LEU A 113 -9.61 6.11 9.81
CA LEU A 113 -8.30 5.54 10.15
C LEU A 113 -8.37 4.29 11.04
N PRO A 114 -9.17 4.24 12.13
CA PRO A 114 -9.28 3.03 12.94
C PRO A 114 -9.78 1.83 12.14
N SER A 115 -10.76 2.04 11.26
CA SER A 115 -11.29 0.98 10.39
C SER A 115 -10.29 0.53 9.34
N LEU A 116 -9.52 1.47 8.76
CA LEU A 116 -8.46 1.17 7.79
C LEU A 116 -7.34 0.36 8.45
N LEU A 117 -6.89 0.76 9.64
CA LEU A 117 -5.87 0.03 10.41
C LEU A 117 -6.36 -1.36 10.78
N ALA A 118 -7.59 -1.49 11.31
CA ALA A 118 -8.15 -2.79 11.65
C ALA A 118 -8.27 -3.71 10.44
N ALA A 119 -8.77 -3.21 9.31
CA ALA A 119 -8.89 -3.99 8.08
C ALA A 119 -7.53 -4.44 7.54
N ASN A 120 -6.56 -3.53 7.49
CA ASN A 120 -5.21 -3.82 7.03
C ASN A 120 -4.54 -4.85 7.95
N PHE A 121 -4.71 -4.74 9.27
CA PHE A 121 -4.21 -5.72 10.24
C PHE A 121 -4.81 -7.12 10.03
N ILE A 122 -6.12 -7.21 9.83
CA ILE A 122 -6.79 -8.49 9.54
C ILE A 122 -6.26 -9.09 8.23
N VAL A 123 -6.12 -8.27 7.19
CA VAL A 123 -5.59 -8.74 5.89
C VAL A 123 -4.15 -9.24 6.04
N ILE A 124 -3.29 -8.52 6.76
CA ILE A 124 -1.91 -8.95 7.02
C ILE A 124 -1.89 -10.32 7.71
N ILE A 125 -2.70 -10.51 8.75
CA ILE A 125 -2.79 -11.81 9.45
C ILE A 125 -3.25 -12.90 8.50
N LEU A 126 -4.34 -12.68 7.76
CA LEU A 126 -4.89 -13.68 6.85
C LEU A 126 -3.90 -14.07 5.74
N VAL A 127 -3.23 -13.07 5.15
CA VAL A 127 -2.20 -13.30 4.13
C VAL A 127 -1.01 -14.06 4.72
N THR A 128 -0.55 -13.67 5.91
CA THR A 128 0.59 -14.32 6.59
C THR A 128 0.27 -15.79 6.91
N VAL A 129 -0.91 -16.06 7.47
CA VAL A 129 -1.37 -17.44 7.72
C VAL A 129 -1.49 -18.23 6.42
N GLY A 130 -2.02 -17.60 5.37
CA GLY A 130 -2.11 -18.21 4.05
C GLY A 130 -0.75 -18.55 3.44
N LEU A 131 0.25 -17.66 3.58
CA LEU A 131 1.61 -17.88 3.10
C LEU A 131 2.35 -18.96 3.91
N LEU A 132 2.12 -19.03 5.22
CA LEU A 132 2.70 -20.06 6.10
C LEU A 132 2.10 -21.43 5.79
N ALA A 133 0.81 -21.50 5.44
CA ALA A 133 0.19 -22.74 5.04
C ALA A 133 0.72 -23.21 3.67
N LEU A 134 0.68 -22.34 2.66
CA LEU A 134 1.19 -22.53 1.31
C LEU A 134 1.27 -21.15 0.61
N ILE A 135 2.23 -20.93 -0.26
CA ILE A 135 2.43 -19.66 -0.98
C ILE A 135 1.19 -19.29 -1.80
N ILE A 136 0.58 -20.23 -2.49
CA ILE A 136 -0.58 -20.01 -3.39
C ILE A 136 -1.81 -19.48 -2.63
N PRO A 137 -2.27 -20.08 -1.51
CA PRO A 137 -3.37 -19.53 -0.72
C PRO A 137 -3.11 -18.11 -0.22
N GLY A 138 -1.89 -17.80 0.21
CA GLY A 138 -1.53 -16.45 0.65
C GLY A 138 -1.71 -15.41 -0.47
N ILE A 139 -1.27 -15.72 -1.68
CA ILE A 139 -1.45 -14.86 -2.86
C ILE A 139 -2.95 -14.68 -3.18
N ILE A 140 -3.73 -15.76 -3.15
CA ILE A 140 -5.18 -15.70 -3.41
C ILE A 140 -5.88 -14.80 -2.40
N ILE A 141 -5.55 -14.92 -1.11
CA ILE A 141 -6.10 -14.10 -0.03
C ILE A 141 -5.75 -12.62 -0.25
N TYR A 142 -4.49 -12.32 -0.60
CA TYR A 142 -4.08 -10.95 -0.90
C TYR A 142 -4.89 -10.34 -2.06
N ILE A 143 -5.07 -11.09 -3.14
CA ILE A 143 -5.86 -10.66 -4.31
C ILE A 143 -7.32 -10.39 -3.92
N MET A 144 -7.93 -11.27 -3.12
CA MET A 144 -9.34 -11.13 -2.69
C MET A 144 -9.56 -9.88 -1.85
N TYR A 145 -8.57 -9.47 -1.05
CA TYR A 145 -8.69 -8.32 -0.14
C TYR A 145 -7.98 -7.06 -0.65
N PHE A 146 -7.51 -7.06 -1.88
CA PHE A 146 -6.79 -5.95 -2.50
C PHE A 146 -7.57 -4.62 -2.50
N LEU A 147 -8.90 -4.66 -2.57
CA LEU A 147 -9.77 -3.49 -2.66
C LEU A 147 -10.36 -3.04 -1.30
N VAL A 148 -10.01 -3.69 -0.19
CA VAL A 148 -10.65 -3.44 1.13
C VAL A 148 -10.55 -1.97 1.54
N LEU A 149 -9.39 -1.35 1.38
CA LEU A 149 -9.19 0.06 1.74
C LEU A 149 -10.07 1.00 0.88
N ALA A 150 -10.18 0.72 -0.42
CA ALA A 150 -11.06 1.50 -1.31
C ALA A 150 -12.54 1.34 -0.93
N VAL A 151 -12.97 0.14 -0.56
CA VAL A 151 -14.34 -0.12 -0.09
C VAL A 151 -14.64 0.66 1.19
N ILE A 152 -13.76 0.62 2.20
CA ILE A 152 -13.94 1.39 3.45
C ILE A 152 -14.04 2.89 3.17
N LEU A 153 -13.17 3.40 2.30
CA LEU A 153 -13.10 4.83 2.02
C LEU A 153 -14.32 5.36 1.23
N ASN A 154 -14.92 4.54 0.37
CA ASN A 154 -15.95 4.99 -0.55
C ASN A 154 -17.36 4.45 -0.25
N GLU A 155 -17.51 3.22 0.30
CA GLU A 155 -18.83 2.64 0.57
C GLU A 155 -19.34 2.84 2.02
N ASN A 156 -18.57 3.48 2.89
CA ASN A 156 -18.93 3.72 4.30
C ASN A 156 -19.34 2.47 5.08
N ARG A 157 -18.69 1.33 4.81
CA ARG A 157 -18.96 0.03 5.42
C ARG A 157 -18.06 -0.23 6.62
N GLY A 158 -18.53 -1.09 7.54
CA GLY A 158 -17.70 -1.65 8.60
C GLY A 158 -16.57 -2.55 8.06
N VAL A 159 -15.62 -2.88 8.92
CA VAL A 159 -14.41 -3.65 8.55
C VAL A 159 -14.75 -4.99 7.90
N ILE A 160 -15.59 -5.80 8.58
CA ILE A 160 -15.95 -7.15 8.12
C ILE A 160 -16.75 -7.11 6.81
N ASP A 161 -17.69 -6.15 6.70
CA ASP A 161 -18.49 -5.97 5.50
C ASP A 161 -17.63 -5.54 4.32
N SER A 162 -16.59 -4.73 4.57
CA SER A 162 -15.63 -4.29 3.55
C SER A 162 -14.75 -5.44 3.05
N LEU A 163 -14.33 -6.36 3.94
CA LEU A 163 -13.64 -7.58 3.55
C LEU A 163 -14.52 -8.46 2.65
N SER A 164 -15.77 -8.70 3.07
CA SER A 164 -16.74 -9.46 2.29
C SER A 164 -17.02 -8.81 0.92
N ARG A 165 -17.15 -7.49 0.89
CA ARG A 165 -17.39 -6.71 -0.33
C ARG A 165 -16.21 -6.77 -1.30
N SER A 166 -14.99 -6.57 -0.81
CA SER A 166 -13.77 -6.69 -1.61
C SER A 166 -13.66 -8.06 -2.28
N LYS A 167 -13.84 -9.15 -1.48
CA LYS A 167 -13.86 -10.52 -2.00
C LYS A 167 -14.91 -10.68 -3.11
N LYS A 168 -16.14 -10.19 -2.90
CA LYS A 168 -17.24 -10.30 -3.88
C LYS A 168 -16.95 -9.56 -5.19
N LEU A 169 -16.31 -8.39 -5.12
CA LEU A 169 -15.91 -7.63 -6.30
C LEU A 169 -14.83 -8.36 -7.12
N VAL A 170 -13.88 -9.01 -6.46
CA VAL A 170 -12.73 -9.65 -7.11
C VAL A 170 -13.05 -11.07 -7.58
N ASP A 171 -13.96 -11.80 -6.90
CA ASP A 171 -14.20 -13.24 -7.08
C ASP A 171 -14.35 -13.67 -8.54
N ARG A 172 -15.14 -12.92 -9.33
CA ARG A 172 -15.36 -13.23 -10.77
C ARG A 172 -14.21 -12.76 -11.69
N LYS A 173 -13.23 -12.04 -11.15
CA LYS A 173 -12.16 -11.36 -11.91
C LYS A 173 -10.78 -11.59 -11.31
N TRP A 174 -10.64 -12.60 -10.44
CA TRP A 174 -9.42 -12.82 -9.66
C TRP A 174 -8.15 -12.91 -10.52
N LEU A 175 -8.21 -13.57 -11.69
CA LEU A 175 -7.07 -13.69 -12.59
C LEU A 175 -6.68 -12.31 -13.21
N GLN A 176 -7.68 -11.50 -13.58
CA GLN A 176 -7.41 -10.14 -14.08
C GLN A 176 -6.81 -9.26 -12.99
N THR A 177 -7.33 -9.36 -11.75
CA THR A 177 -6.80 -8.66 -10.58
C THR A 177 -5.37 -9.09 -10.29
N PHE A 178 -5.09 -10.40 -10.35
CA PHE A 178 -3.73 -10.94 -10.18
C PHE A 178 -2.75 -10.34 -11.19
N VAL A 179 -3.10 -10.32 -12.48
CA VAL A 179 -2.21 -9.79 -13.52
C VAL A 179 -1.95 -8.29 -13.32
N VAL A 180 -2.98 -7.51 -12.95
CA VAL A 180 -2.80 -6.08 -12.64
C VAL A 180 -1.86 -5.88 -11.47
N ILE A 181 -2.08 -6.60 -10.37
CA ILE A 181 -1.21 -6.55 -9.18
C ILE A 181 0.22 -6.95 -9.54
N LEU A 182 0.40 -8.03 -10.30
CA LEU A 182 1.70 -8.54 -10.69
C LEU A 182 2.50 -7.53 -11.52
N ILE A 183 1.86 -6.89 -12.52
CA ILE A 183 2.51 -5.87 -13.35
C ILE A 183 2.99 -4.70 -12.49
N ILE A 184 2.12 -4.20 -11.60
CA ILE A 184 2.46 -3.06 -10.73
C ILE A 184 3.55 -3.44 -9.74
N PHE A 185 3.46 -4.63 -9.15
CA PHE A 185 4.47 -5.12 -8.21
C PHE A 185 5.85 -5.25 -8.86
N LEU A 186 5.92 -5.81 -10.08
CA LEU A 186 7.16 -5.88 -10.84
C LEU A 186 7.71 -4.49 -11.20
N ALA A 187 6.83 -3.55 -11.59
CA ALA A 187 7.24 -2.17 -11.87
C ALA A 187 7.80 -1.48 -10.62
N ILE A 188 7.16 -1.64 -9.46
CA ILE A 188 7.61 -1.08 -8.19
C ILE A 188 8.96 -1.69 -7.78
N ILE A 189 9.15 -3.01 -7.90
CA ILE A 189 10.44 -3.66 -7.60
C ILE A 189 11.54 -3.11 -8.50
N LEU A 190 11.28 -3.04 -9.80
CA LEU A 190 12.26 -2.54 -10.78
C LEU A 190 12.71 -1.12 -10.45
N VAL A 191 11.76 -0.21 -10.22
CA VAL A 191 12.09 1.19 -9.94
C VAL A 191 12.76 1.36 -8.59
N ASN A 192 12.32 0.64 -7.54
CA ASN A 192 13.01 0.68 -6.24
C ASN A 192 14.43 0.11 -6.31
N SER A 193 14.67 -0.89 -7.15
CA SER A 193 16.03 -1.42 -7.41
C SER A 193 16.91 -0.38 -8.08
N ILE A 194 16.39 0.27 -9.12
CA ILE A 194 17.07 1.37 -9.81
C ILE A 194 17.34 2.52 -8.83
N ALA A 195 16.33 2.96 -8.06
CA ALA A 195 16.48 4.01 -7.06
C ALA A 195 17.57 3.69 -6.03
N SER A 196 17.68 2.42 -5.62
CA SER A 196 18.72 1.97 -4.69
C SER A 196 20.12 2.07 -5.29
N ILE A 197 20.29 1.69 -6.57
CA ILE A 197 21.57 1.80 -7.30
C ILE A 197 21.97 3.26 -7.43
N PHE A 198 21.05 4.14 -7.83
CA PHE A 198 21.31 5.57 -7.98
C PHE A 198 21.58 6.28 -6.63
N ALA A 199 20.98 5.78 -5.54
CA ALA A 199 21.19 6.36 -4.21
C ALA A 199 22.52 5.90 -3.58
N ALA A 200 23.07 4.75 -3.95
CA ALA A 200 24.26 4.18 -3.33
C ALA A 200 25.49 5.11 -3.25
N PRO A 201 25.82 5.95 -4.28
CA PRO A 201 26.97 6.84 -4.21
C PRO A 201 26.86 7.96 -3.18
N PHE A 202 25.67 8.24 -2.65
CA PHE A 202 25.41 9.36 -1.73
C PHE A 202 25.72 9.04 -0.25
N GLY A 203 26.27 7.86 0.06
CA GLY A 203 26.70 7.51 1.41
C GLY A 203 25.58 7.67 2.47
N ASP A 204 25.84 8.46 3.52
CA ASP A 204 24.92 8.62 4.65
C ASP A 204 23.55 9.20 4.30
N ILE A 205 23.44 9.94 3.21
CA ILE A 205 22.16 10.50 2.75
C ILE A 205 21.47 9.65 1.68
N SER A 206 22.01 8.47 1.37
CA SER A 206 21.45 7.54 0.37
C SER A 206 19.98 7.18 0.64
N TRP A 207 19.61 7.05 1.92
CA TRP A 207 18.22 6.78 2.32
C TRP A 207 17.26 7.90 1.90
N LEU A 208 17.70 9.17 1.98
CA LEU A 208 16.89 10.32 1.57
C LEU A 208 16.72 10.35 0.04
N VAL A 209 17.82 10.19 -0.69
CA VAL A 209 17.79 10.11 -2.16
C VAL A 209 16.88 8.98 -2.63
N ARG A 210 17.01 7.80 -2.03
CA ARG A 210 16.13 6.65 -2.31
C ARG A 210 14.66 6.95 -2.03
N SER A 211 14.35 7.59 -0.89
CA SER A 211 12.97 7.95 -0.53
C SER A 211 12.35 8.90 -1.54
N ILE A 212 13.11 9.91 -1.99
CA ILE A 212 12.66 10.85 -3.03
C ILE A 212 12.40 10.12 -4.35
N LEU A 213 13.35 9.30 -4.82
CA LEU A 213 13.20 8.55 -6.07
C LEU A 213 12.03 7.57 -6.03
N SER A 214 11.84 6.88 -4.91
CA SER A 214 10.72 5.95 -4.73
C SER A 214 9.37 6.65 -4.72
N ALA A 215 9.29 7.90 -4.20
CA ALA A 215 8.06 8.67 -4.14
C ALA A 215 7.46 8.99 -5.53
N PHE A 216 8.27 8.93 -6.61
CA PHE A 216 7.77 9.08 -7.98
C PHE A 216 6.94 7.88 -8.47
N VAL A 217 7.09 6.70 -7.88
CA VAL A 217 6.46 5.47 -8.40
C VAL A 217 5.49 4.85 -7.41
N THR A 218 5.75 4.99 -6.12
CA THR A 218 4.88 4.41 -5.08
C THR A 218 3.41 4.84 -5.16
N PRO A 219 3.03 6.06 -5.63
CA PRO A 219 1.63 6.44 -5.79
C PRO A 219 0.84 5.58 -6.79
N ILE A 220 1.50 4.92 -7.73
CA ILE A 220 0.85 4.11 -8.78
C ILE A 220 -0.03 3.01 -8.16
N LEU A 221 0.42 2.37 -7.07
CA LEU A 221 -0.33 1.29 -6.42
C LEU A 221 -1.68 1.77 -5.86
N PRO A 222 -1.77 2.77 -4.97
CA PRO A 222 -3.04 3.24 -4.43
C PRO A 222 -3.96 3.87 -5.50
N ILE A 223 -3.40 4.54 -6.52
CA ILE A 223 -4.19 5.01 -7.66
C ILE A 223 -4.81 3.84 -8.40
N THR A 224 -4.06 2.76 -8.61
CA THR A 224 -4.59 1.55 -9.25
C THR A 224 -5.68 0.90 -8.41
N VAL A 225 -5.53 0.84 -7.09
CA VAL A 225 -6.59 0.34 -6.20
C VAL A 225 -7.88 1.11 -6.42
N ALA A 226 -7.83 2.44 -6.45
CA ALA A 226 -9.00 3.28 -6.70
C ALA A 226 -9.59 3.07 -8.10
N VAL A 227 -8.78 3.19 -9.14
CA VAL A 227 -9.24 3.03 -10.54
C VAL A 227 -9.84 1.65 -10.78
N TYR A 228 -9.20 0.61 -10.26
CA TYR A 228 -9.69 -0.75 -10.42
C TYR A 228 -11.00 -0.98 -9.66
N TYR A 229 -11.14 -0.42 -8.44
CA TYR A 229 -12.37 -0.43 -7.68
C TYR A 229 -13.53 0.20 -8.49
N TYR A 230 -13.37 1.41 -9.03
CA TYR A 230 -14.41 2.04 -9.85
C TYR A 230 -14.70 1.28 -11.14
N SER A 231 -13.71 0.67 -11.75
CA SER A 231 -13.90 -0.15 -12.94
C SER A 231 -14.77 -1.38 -12.68
N LEU A 232 -14.66 -1.98 -11.49
CA LEU A 232 -15.48 -3.13 -11.10
C LEU A 232 -16.91 -2.71 -10.72
N ILE A 233 -17.08 -1.60 -10.00
CA ILE A 233 -18.40 -1.08 -9.64
C ILE A 233 -19.18 -0.65 -10.89
N GLY A 234 -18.56 0.08 -11.80
CA GLY A 234 -19.22 0.49 -13.05
C GLY A 234 -19.73 -0.70 -13.86
N ARG A 235 -18.99 -1.81 -13.86
CA ARG A 235 -19.45 -3.04 -14.51
C ARG A 235 -20.57 -3.76 -13.74
N GLU A 236 -20.54 -3.75 -12.42
CA GLU A 236 -21.60 -4.30 -11.59
C GLU A 236 -22.92 -3.55 -11.83
N GLN A 237 -22.87 -2.22 -11.88
CA GLN A 237 -24.04 -1.36 -12.18
C GLN A 237 -24.57 -1.60 -13.60
N ALA A 238 -23.71 -1.72 -14.61
CA ALA A 238 -24.12 -2.01 -15.97
C ALA A 238 -24.82 -3.39 -16.13
N GLN A 239 -24.49 -4.36 -15.29
CA GLN A 239 -25.15 -5.67 -15.29
C GLN A 239 -26.49 -5.68 -14.54
N THR A 240 -26.75 -4.70 -13.67
CA THR A 240 -28.01 -4.58 -12.91
C THR A 240 -29.07 -3.73 -13.62
N VAL A 241 -28.70 -3.01 -14.68
CA VAL A 241 -29.69 -2.29 -15.52
C VAL A 241 -30.47 -3.33 -16.34
N PRO A 242 -31.80 -3.46 -16.16
CA PRO A 242 -32.62 -4.36 -16.98
C PRO A 242 -32.51 -3.96 -18.45
N LEU A 243 -32.30 -4.93 -19.33
CA LEU A 243 -32.42 -4.69 -20.77
C LEU A 243 -33.82 -4.13 -21.07
N PRO A 244 -33.94 -3.08 -21.90
CA PRO A 244 -35.25 -2.63 -22.31
C PRO A 244 -36.02 -3.81 -22.93
N PRO A 245 -37.34 -3.90 -22.71
CA PRO A 245 -38.16 -4.96 -23.29
C PRO A 245 -37.96 -4.97 -24.82
N PRO A 246 -37.95 -6.13 -25.47
CA PRO A 246 -37.86 -6.22 -26.91
C PRO A 246 -38.97 -5.38 -27.55
N PRO A 247 -38.69 -4.71 -28.66
CA PRO A 247 -39.73 -3.93 -29.35
C PRO A 247 -40.92 -4.84 -29.68
N PRO A 248 -42.17 -4.37 -29.57
CA PRO A 248 -43.34 -5.12 -29.97
C PRO A 248 -43.26 -5.40 -31.47
N PHE A 249 -43.40 -6.67 -31.81
CA PHE A 249 -43.43 -7.12 -33.19
C PHE A 249 -44.66 -6.58 -33.90
#